data_9b15f8f2f9ac5a0eb1fec6ce50cf140d
#
_entry.id   9b15f8f2f9ac5a0eb1fec6ce50cf140d
#
_cell.length_a   1.000
_cell.length_b   1.000
_cell.length_c   1.000
_cell.angle_alpha   90.00
_cell.angle_beta   90.00
_cell.angle_gamma   90.00
#
_symmetry.space_group_name_H-M   'P 1'
#
loop_
_entity.id
_entity.type
_entity.pdbx_description
1 polymer ?
#
loop_
_entity_poly.entity_id
_entity_poly.type
_entity_poly.pdbx_seq_one_letter_code
_entity_poly.pdbx_strand_id
1 'polypeptide(L)'
;MAADPAVPHPGRLSAIHPEPGVRKPDPLLVLDQVTRTFGGLVAVRVEHLEVQRGAITALIGPNGAGKTTLFNVVSGFDRADGGRWSFEGQPLTGSPAHRVARRGLVRTFQLSRALARLTVLENLLLAAPGQRGEGALPALLRPLWRGQERESERRADELLDRFRLAPLRDDFAGTLSGGQRKLLELARALMTRPVMLLLDEPMAGVNPALAQSLLGHITRLRDEGLTVCFVEHDMDVVMGISDWVAVMADGRLVAEGPPHTIGRNAAVVDAYLGRRHDEPDAAGEQGEEE
;
A
#
# COMPACT_ATOMS: atom_id res chain seq x y z
N MET A 1 -18.48 -30.36 9.06
CA MET A 1 -19.10 -29.03 8.89
C MET A 1 -18.04 -28.05 9.42
N ALA A 2 -17.10 -27.65 8.53
CA ALA A 2 -16.06 -26.67 8.86
C ALA A 2 -16.72 -25.28 8.93
N ALA A 3 -16.50 -24.57 10.04
CA ALA A 3 -16.98 -23.20 10.18
C ALA A 3 -16.32 -22.33 9.09
N ASP A 4 -17.15 -21.69 8.30
CA ASP A 4 -16.76 -20.64 7.36
C ASP A 4 -16.00 -19.55 8.15
N PRO A 5 -14.76 -19.20 7.78
CA PRO A 5 -14.06 -18.12 8.46
C PRO A 5 -14.84 -16.83 8.22
N ALA A 6 -15.53 -16.36 9.25
CA ALA A 6 -16.30 -15.13 9.20
C ALA A 6 -15.44 -14.00 8.63
N VAL A 7 -15.85 -13.46 7.48
CA VAL A 7 -15.25 -12.27 6.88
C VAL A 7 -15.16 -11.21 7.99
N PRO A 8 -13.98 -10.67 8.30
CA PRO A 8 -13.84 -9.67 9.37
C PRO A 8 -14.59 -8.41 8.96
N HIS A 9 -15.70 -8.13 9.61
CA HIS A 9 -16.46 -6.90 9.38
C HIS A 9 -15.74 -5.70 10.01
N PRO A 10 -15.56 -4.58 9.29
CA PRO A 10 -14.95 -3.35 9.79
C PRO A 10 -15.65 -2.76 11.02
N GLY A 11 -16.90 -3.15 11.30
CA GLY A 11 -17.66 -2.72 12.47
C GLY A 11 -17.02 -3.01 13.84
N ARG A 12 -15.98 -3.85 13.91
CA ARG A 12 -15.24 -4.07 15.16
C ARG A 12 -14.27 -2.93 15.51
N LEU A 13 -13.85 -2.11 14.52
CA LEU A 13 -12.94 -0.99 14.76
C LEU A 13 -13.63 0.21 15.41
N SER A 14 -14.92 0.41 15.18
CA SER A 14 -15.67 1.54 15.76
C SER A 14 -15.81 1.49 17.30
N ALA A 15 -15.62 0.33 17.91
CA ALA A 15 -15.65 0.14 19.35
C ALA A 15 -14.28 0.35 20.04
N ILE A 16 -13.21 0.57 19.28
CA ILE A 16 -11.87 0.74 19.82
C ILE A 16 -11.67 2.21 20.19
N HIS A 17 -11.15 2.44 21.41
CA HIS A 17 -10.79 3.79 21.83
C HIS A 17 -9.59 4.29 20.99
N PRO A 18 -9.69 5.48 20.35
CA PRO A 18 -8.66 6.01 19.47
C PRO A 18 -7.46 6.52 20.29
N GLU A 19 -6.37 5.77 20.26
CA GLU A 19 -5.09 6.13 20.88
C GLU A 19 -3.91 5.55 20.10
N PRO A 20 -2.73 6.23 20.07
CA PRO A 20 -1.57 5.72 19.35
C PRO A 20 -1.13 4.36 19.87
N GLY A 21 -0.93 3.38 18.97
CA GLY A 21 -0.47 2.05 19.32
C GLY A 21 -1.56 1.15 19.91
N VAL A 22 -2.83 1.45 19.72
CA VAL A 22 -3.93 0.63 20.23
C VAL A 22 -3.98 -0.73 19.52
N ARG A 23 -4.22 -1.78 20.30
CA ARG A 23 -4.35 -3.14 19.78
C ARG A 23 -5.63 -3.34 18.99
N LYS A 24 -5.54 -4.13 17.92
CA LYS A 24 -6.68 -4.50 17.07
C LYS A 24 -7.16 -5.93 17.39
N PRO A 25 -8.44 -6.22 17.15
CA PRO A 25 -9.01 -7.55 17.44
C PRO A 25 -8.39 -8.69 16.63
N ASP A 26 -8.01 -8.43 15.36
CA ASP A 26 -7.38 -9.41 14.47
C ASP A 26 -6.28 -8.71 13.66
N PRO A 27 -5.09 -8.46 14.28
CA PRO A 27 -4.01 -7.76 13.62
C PRO A 27 -3.34 -8.64 12.57
N LEU A 28 -3.28 -8.16 11.33
CA LEU A 28 -2.59 -8.83 10.23
C LEU A 28 -1.10 -8.47 10.19
N LEU A 29 -0.79 -7.19 10.41
CA LEU A 29 0.57 -6.65 10.50
C LEU A 29 0.74 -6.03 11.89
N VAL A 30 1.83 -6.39 12.57
CA VAL A 30 2.17 -5.87 13.91
C VAL A 30 3.61 -5.38 13.89
N LEU A 31 3.82 -4.15 14.34
CA LEU A 31 5.13 -3.53 14.52
C LEU A 31 5.35 -3.23 15.99
N ASP A 32 6.52 -3.58 16.52
CA ASP A 32 6.93 -3.31 17.90
C ASP A 32 8.32 -2.66 17.92
N GLN A 33 8.43 -1.48 18.52
CA GLN A 33 9.68 -0.72 18.74
C GLN A 33 10.51 -0.53 17.46
N VAL A 34 9.84 -0.38 16.31
CA VAL A 34 10.52 -0.26 15.01
C VAL A 34 11.19 1.10 14.90
N THR A 35 12.52 1.08 14.66
CA THR A 35 13.32 2.28 14.49
C THR A 35 14.11 2.24 13.20
N ARG A 36 14.27 3.42 12.57
CA ARG A 36 15.13 3.64 11.41
C ARG A 36 15.74 5.03 11.43
N THR A 37 17.05 5.10 11.28
CA THR A 37 17.85 6.33 11.38
C THR A 37 18.71 6.51 10.14
N PHE A 38 18.87 7.71 9.64
CA PHE A 38 19.76 8.07 8.54
C PHE A 38 20.67 9.21 8.96
N GLY A 39 21.98 9.00 9.02
CA GLY A 39 22.97 10.04 9.33
C GLY A 39 22.66 10.83 10.63
N GLY A 40 22.13 10.15 11.65
CA GLY A 40 21.75 10.77 12.92
C GLY A 40 20.30 11.27 12.99
N LEU A 41 19.59 11.40 11.87
CA LEU A 41 18.16 11.71 11.82
C LEU A 41 17.32 10.45 12.05
N VAL A 42 16.50 10.44 13.09
CA VAL A 42 15.53 9.35 13.34
C VAL A 42 14.34 9.52 12.41
N ALA A 43 14.31 8.75 11.32
CA ALA A 43 13.24 8.81 10.34
C ALA A 43 11.98 8.01 10.74
N VAL A 44 12.15 6.95 11.56
CA VAL A 44 11.06 6.14 12.10
C VAL A 44 11.37 5.76 13.53
N ARG A 45 10.41 5.94 14.42
CA ARG A 45 10.38 5.47 15.80
C ARG A 45 8.94 5.13 16.18
N VAL A 46 8.48 3.98 15.72
CA VAL A 46 7.12 3.48 16.00
C VAL A 46 7.19 2.52 17.17
N GLU A 47 6.57 2.86 18.30
CA GLU A 47 6.54 2.03 19.50
C GLU A 47 5.67 0.80 19.30
N HIS A 48 4.45 1.00 18.80
CA HIS A 48 3.52 -0.06 18.45
C HIS A 48 2.60 0.42 17.33
N LEU A 49 2.32 -0.44 16.35
CA LEU A 49 1.32 -0.23 15.30
C LEU A 49 0.76 -1.56 14.85
N GLU A 50 -0.55 -1.65 14.77
CA GLU A 50 -1.25 -2.81 14.23
C GLU A 50 -2.14 -2.40 13.06
N VAL A 51 -2.16 -3.24 12.01
CA VAL A 51 -3.10 -3.11 10.89
C VAL A 51 -4.11 -4.24 10.98
N GLN A 52 -5.40 -3.88 11.09
CA GLN A 52 -6.51 -4.81 11.16
C GLN A 52 -6.69 -5.58 9.85
N ARG A 53 -6.88 -6.90 9.94
CA ARG A 53 -7.23 -7.75 8.80
C ARG A 53 -8.56 -7.34 8.18
N GLY A 54 -8.65 -7.34 6.83
CA GLY A 54 -9.85 -7.05 6.08
C GLY A 54 -10.35 -5.60 6.21
N ALA A 55 -9.46 -4.68 6.60
CA ALA A 55 -9.78 -3.26 6.73
C ALA A 55 -8.89 -2.41 5.82
N ILE A 56 -9.34 -1.19 5.53
CA ILE A 56 -8.55 -0.14 4.90
C ILE A 56 -7.98 0.75 5.99
N THR A 57 -6.64 0.75 6.14
CA THR A 57 -5.93 1.65 7.05
C THR A 57 -5.21 2.73 6.25
N ALA A 58 -5.49 4.00 6.52
CA ALA A 58 -4.70 5.11 5.99
C ALA A 58 -3.53 5.44 6.92
N LEU A 59 -2.35 5.65 6.36
CA LEU A 59 -1.19 6.20 7.05
C LEU A 59 -0.94 7.62 6.54
N ILE A 60 -1.24 8.60 7.37
CA ILE A 60 -1.16 10.02 7.01
C ILE A 60 -0.12 10.76 7.85
N GLY A 61 0.16 12.00 7.48
CA GLY A 61 1.09 12.88 8.19
C GLY A 61 1.81 13.81 7.23
N PRO A 62 2.49 14.84 7.72
CA PRO A 62 3.21 15.81 6.90
C PRO A 62 4.36 15.15 6.10
N ASN A 63 4.90 15.91 5.14
CA ASN A 63 6.09 15.48 4.40
C ASN A 63 7.26 15.27 5.37
N GLY A 64 8.04 14.21 5.17
CA GLY A 64 9.13 13.83 6.06
C GLY A 64 8.72 13.21 7.40
N ALA A 65 7.43 12.92 7.62
CA ALA A 65 6.95 12.24 8.83
C ALA A 65 7.42 10.78 8.98
N GLY A 66 8.08 10.20 7.97
CA GLY A 66 8.60 8.84 8.01
C GLY A 66 7.71 7.78 7.36
N LYS A 67 6.57 8.15 6.76
CA LYS A 67 5.59 7.22 6.16
C LYS A 67 6.21 6.28 5.11
N THR A 68 6.87 6.85 4.10
CA THR A 68 7.53 6.07 3.05
C THR A 68 8.68 5.22 3.59
N THR A 69 9.40 5.72 4.61
CA THR A 69 10.45 4.95 5.29
C THR A 69 9.84 3.76 6.03
N LEU A 70 8.74 3.93 6.72
CA LEU A 70 8.02 2.84 7.37
C LEU A 70 7.55 1.79 6.35
N PHE A 71 6.97 2.22 5.22
CA PHE A 71 6.59 1.33 4.13
C PHE A 71 7.80 0.59 3.55
N ASN A 72 8.96 1.25 3.39
CA ASN A 72 10.20 0.61 2.95
C ASN A 72 10.64 -0.50 3.90
N VAL A 73 10.58 -0.24 5.22
CA VAL A 73 10.96 -1.21 6.25
C VAL A 73 10.03 -2.42 6.23
N VAL A 74 8.71 -2.22 6.30
CA VAL A 74 7.76 -3.34 6.38
C VAL A 74 7.68 -4.14 5.09
N SER A 75 7.97 -3.53 3.95
CA SER A 75 8.02 -4.22 2.66
C SER A 75 9.39 -4.84 2.33
N GLY A 76 10.39 -4.69 3.23
CA GLY A 76 11.72 -5.30 3.07
C GLY A 76 12.62 -4.62 2.04
N PHE A 77 12.31 -3.38 1.61
CA PHE A 77 13.17 -2.55 0.76
C PHE A 77 14.23 -1.79 1.57
N ASP A 78 14.00 -1.61 2.87
CA ASP A 78 14.97 -1.08 3.82
C ASP A 78 14.97 -1.93 5.09
N ARG A 79 16.03 -1.80 5.90
CA ARG A 79 16.17 -2.53 7.16
C ARG A 79 15.92 -1.60 8.34
N ALA A 80 15.14 -2.06 9.31
CA ALA A 80 15.06 -1.40 10.60
C ALA A 80 16.40 -1.51 11.33
N ASP A 81 16.75 -0.45 12.08
CA ASP A 81 17.92 -0.47 12.99
C ASP A 81 17.58 -1.17 14.29
N GLY A 82 16.30 -1.19 14.68
CA GLY A 82 15.81 -1.84 15.88
C GLY A 82 14.33 -2.23 15.77
N GLY A 83 13.87 -2.99 16.76
CA GLY A 83 12.50 -3.47 16.83
C GLY A 83 12.23 -4.72 16.02
N ARG A 84 10.96 -5.08 15.95
CA ARG A 84 10.51 -6.27 15.23
C ARG A 84 9.16 -6.02 14.58
N TRP A 85 8.87 -6.78 13.53
CA TRP A 85 7.55 -6.79 12.94
C TRP A 85 7.17 -8.19 12.44
N SER A 86 5.89 -8.45 12.46
CA SER A 86 5.31 -9.73 12.06
C SER A 86 4.13 -9.51 11.13
N PHE A 87 3.90 -10.47 10.25
CA PHE A 87 2.79 -10.54 9.32
C PHE A 87 2.13 -11.90 9.41
N GLU A 88 0.80 -11.95 9.61
CA GLU A 88 0.07 -13.19 9.91
C GLU A 88 0.66 -13.97 11.10
N GLY A 89 1.09 -13.25 12.12
CA GLY A 89 1.75 -13.85 13.30
C GLY A 89 3.15 -14.41 13.03
N GLN A 90 3.67 -14.33 11.80
CA GLN A 90 5.00 -14.82 11.45
C GLN A 90 6.01 -13.66 11.43
N PRO A 91 7.16 -13.80 12.10
CA PRO A 91 8.18 -12.75 12.10
C PRO A 91 8.77 -12.57 10.71
N LEU A 92 8.84 -11.32 10.26
CA LEU A 92 9.41 -10.92 8.97
C LEU A 92 10.52 -9.88 9.11
N THR A 93 10.91 -9.51 10.33
CA THR A 93 11.98 -8.54 10.60
C THR A 93 13.27 -8.92 9.83
N GLY A 94 13.81 -7.96 9.07
CA GLY A 94 15.01 -8.17 8.26
C GLY A 94 14.81 -9.06 7.02
N SER A 95 13.59 -9.48 6.71
CA SER A 95 13.31 -10.24 5.50
C SER A 95 13.43 -9.35 4.25
N PRO A 96 14.05 -9.83 3.16
CA PRO A 96 14.14 -9.09 1.91
C PRO A 96 12.78 -9.01 1.21
N ALA A 97 12.58 -7.98 0.38
CA ALA A 97 11.30 -7.65 -0.25
C ALA A 97 10.65 -8.83 -1.00
N HIS A 98 11.44 -9.65 -1.71
CA HIS A 98 10.89 -10.82 -2.41
C HIS A 98 10.30 -11.87 -1.47
N ARG A 99 10.84 -12.01 -0.26
CA ARG A 99 10.30 -12.94 0.77
C ARG A 99 9.05 -12.39 1.40
N VAL A 100 9.01 -11.08 1.67
CA VAL A 100 7.84 -10.36 2.16
C VAL A 100 6.69 -10.48 1.17
N ALA A 101 6.94 -10.22 -0.12
CA ALA A 101 5.94 -10.35 -1.18
C ALA A 101 5.40 -11.78 -1.32
N ARG A 102 6.27 -12.81 -1.23
CA ARG A 102 5.85 -14.22 -1.26
C ARG A 102 4.97 -14.62 -0.07
N ARG A 103 5.00 -13.87 1.02
CA ARG A 103 4.10 -14.04 2.17
C ARG A 103 2.76 -13.35 1.98
N GLY A 104 2.58 -12.64 0.87
CA GLY A 104 1.32 -11.98 0.54
C GLY A 104 1.23 -10.50 0.96
N LEU A 105 2.32 -9.90 1.49
CA LEU A 105 2.39 -8.46 1.70
C LEU A 105 3.03 -7.82 0.47
N VAL A 106 2.22 -7.17 -0.36
CA VAL A 106 2.64 -6.63 -1.66
C VAL A 106 2.53 -5.12 -1.65
N ARG A 107 3.56 -4.44 -2.12
CA ARG A 107 3.58 -2.98 -2.25
C ARG A 107 3.53 -2.57 -3.71
N THR A 108 2.67 -1.59 -4.03
CA THR A 108 2.76 -0.83 -5.27
C THR A 108 3.71 0.37 -5.08
N PHE A 109 4.25 0.89 -6.17
CA PHE A 109 5.21 2.01 -6.12
C PHE A 109 4.56 3.30 -6.61
N GLN A 110 5.02 4.43 -6.08
CA GLN A 110 4.56 5.78 -6.45
C GLN A 110 4.78 6.08 -7.94
N LEU A 111 5.87 5.55 -8.55
CA LEU A 111 6.11 5.63 -9.98
C LEU A 111 5.62 4.37 -10.67
N SER A 112 4.72 4.54 -11.64
CA SER A 112 4.22 3.45 -12.47
C SER A 112 5.39 2.69 -13.12
N ARG A 113 5.62 1.46 -12.65
CA ARG A 113 6.63 0.55 -13.19
C ARG A 113 6.05 -0.42 -14.21
N ALA A 114 4.97 -0.01 -14.90
CA ALA A 114 4.53 -0.76 -16.06
C ALA A 114 5.68 -0.81 -17.08
N LEU A 115 6.02 -2.03 -17.51
CA LEU A 115 7.08 -2.23 -18.48
C LEU A 115 6.55 -1.79 -19.86
N ALA A 116 6.92 -0.58 -20.26
CA ALA A 116 6.35 0.12 -21.42
C ALA A 116 6.46 -0.66 -22.73
N ARG A 117 7.47 -1.53 -22.86
CA ARG A 117 7.74 -2.35 -24.07
C ARG A 117 7.08 -3.72 -24.03
N LEU A 118 6.37 -4.07 -22.97
CA LEU A 118 5.53 -5.26 -22.86
C LEU A 118 4.08 -4.88 -23.09
N THR A 119 3.29 -5.83 -23.59
CA THR A 119 1.84 -5.68 -23.67
C THR A 119 1.22 -5.62 -22.28
N VAL A 120 -0.02 -5.19 -22.19
CA VAL A 120 -0.80 -5.17 -20.95
C VAL A 120 -0.91 -6.57 -20.37
N LEU A 121 -1.19 -7.58 -21.19
CA LEU A 121 -1.21 -8.98 -20.77
C LEU A 121 0.16 -9.45 -20.25
N GLU A 122 1.24 -9.21 -21.00
CA GLU A 122 2.59 -9.62 -20.59
C GLU A 122 3.01 -8.99 -19.26
N ASN A 123 2.61 -7.75 -19.00
CA ASN A 123 2.82 -7.09 -17.72
C ASN A 123 2.16 -7.84 -16.55
N LEU A 124 0.96 -8.38 -16.77
CA LEU A 124 0.26 -9.19 -15.76
C LEU A 124 0.92 -10.57 -15.60
N LEU A 125 1.21 -11.24 -16.69
CA LEU A 125 1.82 -12.58 -16.67
C LEU A 125 3.18 -12.58 -15.98
N LEU A 126 3.99 -11.52 -16.16
CA LEU A 126 5.28 -11.37 -15.47
C LEU A 126 5.13 -11.29 -13.94
N ALA A 127 3.99 -10.81 -13.45
CA ALA A 127 3.70 -10.72 -12.01
C ALA A 127 3.11 -12.02 -11.43
N ALA A 128 2.83 -13.03 -12.25
CA ALA A 128 2.27 -14.31 -11.79
C ALA A 128 3.27 -15.03 -10.88
N PRO A 129 2.85 -15.50 -9.69
CA PRO A 129 3.75 -16.13 -8.73
C PRO A 129 4.15 -17.54 -9.12
N GLY A 130 5.37 -17.95 -8.76
CA GLY A 130 5.80 -19.35 -8.77
C GLY A 130 5.85 -20.00 -10.16
N GLN A 131 6.26 -19.26 -11.17
CA GLN A 131 6.36 -19.76 -12.55
C GLN A 131 7.37 -20.91 -12.63
N ARG A 132 6.87 -22.15 -12.80
CA ARG A 132 7.70 -23.36 -12.86
C ARG A 132 8.67 -23.36 -14.05
N GLY A 133 8.38 -22.62 -15.12
CA GLY A 133 9.23 -22.47 -16.29
C GLY A 133 10.54 -21.68 -16.04
N GLU A 134 10.69 -20.99 -14.90
CA GLU A 134 11.92 -20.28 -14.53
C GLU A 134 13.05 -21.20 -14.06
N GLY A 135 12.75 -22.45 -13.71
CA GLY A 135 13.77 -23.45 -13.33
C GLY A 135 14.41 -24.11 -14.56
N ALA A 136 15.74 -24.26 -14.56
CA ALA A 136 16.50 -24.80 -15.70
C ALA A 136 16.02 -26.21 -16.16
N LEU A 137 15.64 -27.09 -15.24
CA LEU A 137 15.12 -28.43 -15.56
C LEU A 137 13.65 -28.44 -15.98
N PRO A 138 12.71 -27.74 -15.29
CA PRO A 138 11.33 -27.65 -15.72
C PRO A 138 11.14 -26.94 -17.06
N ALA A 139 12.00 -25.97 -17.41
CA ALA A 139 11.92 -25.24 -18.67
C ALA A 139 11.99 -26.16 -19.90
N LEU A 140 12.69 -27.30 -19.81
CA LEU A 140 12.82 -28.28 -20.89
C LEU A 140 11.58 -29.15 -21.10
N LEU A 141 10.66 -29.20 -20.12
CA LEU A 141 9.49 -30.09 -20.14
C LEU A 141 8.20 -29.27 -20.22
N ARG A 142 7.87 -28.76 -21.41
CA ARG A 142 6.66 -27.96 -21.72
C ARG A 142 5.35 -28.45 -21.08
N PRO A 143 5.05 -29.78 -21.01
CA PRO A 143 3.80 -30.24 -20.41
C PRO A 143 3.64 -29.90 -18.92
N LEU A 144 4.75 -29.73 -18.17
CA LEU A 144 4.74 -29.52 -16.73
C LEU A 144 4.28 -28.10 -16.29
N TRP A 145 4.36 -27.12 -17.19
CA TRP A 145 4.01 -25.72 -16.87
C TRP A 145 2.87 -25.14 -17.71
N ARG A 146 2.44 -25.82 -18.80
CA ARG A 146 1.30 -25.40 -19.63
C ARG A 146 0.01 -25.17 -18.85
N GLY A 147 -0.27 -26.01 -17.84
CA GLY A 147 -1.47 -25.84 -17.00
C GLY A 147 -1.41 -24.57 -16.16
N GLN A 148 -0.24 -24.26 -15.62
CA GLN A 148 -0.02 -23.06 -14.83
C GLN A 148 -0.05 -21.80 -15.71
N GLU A 149 0.49 -21.85 -16.90
CA GLU A 149 0.48 -20.74 -17.85
C GLU A 149 -0.97 -20.37 -18.24
N ARG A 150 -1.79 -21.36 -18.59
CA ARG A 150 -3.22 -21.16 -18.86
C ARG A 150 -3.98 -20.59 -17.66
N GLU A 151 -3.68 -21.05 -16.45
CA GLU A 151 -4.31 -20.51 -15.23
C GLU A 151 -3.88 -19.06 -14.97
N SER A 152 -2.60 -18.73 -15.18
CA SER A 152 -2.10 -17.37 -15.07
C SER A 152 -2.72 -16.45 -16.12
N GLU A 153 -2.88 -16.92 -17.36
CA GLU A 153 -3.52 -16.18 -18.44
C GLU A 153 -5.01 -15.95 -18.15
N ARG A 154 -5.75 -16.98 -17.74
CA ARG A 154 -7.15 -16.83 -17.33
C ARG A 154 -7.32 -15.80 -16.22
N ARG A 155 -6.46 -15.84 -15.18
CA ARG A 155 -6.49 -14.87 -14.10
C ARG A 155 -6.14 -13.48 -14.59
N ALA A 156 -5.17 -13.34 -15.50
CA ALA A 156 -4.85 -12.04 -16.10
C ALA A 156 -6.05 -11.47 -16.84
N ASP A 157 -6.74 -12.27 -17.65
CA ASP A 157 -7.92 -11.84 -18.38
C ASP A 157 -9.06 -11.44 -17.42
N GLU A 158 -9.32 -12.18 -16.34
CA GLU A 158 -10.28 -11.82 -15.28
C GLU A 158 -9.95 -10.45 -14.65
N LEU A 159 -8.67 -10.17 -14.40
CA LEU A 159 -8.24 -8.88 -13.86
C LEU A 159 -8.35 -7.74 -14.90
N LEU A 160 -8.04 -8.03 -16.17
CA LEU A 160 -8.23 -7.06 -17.24
C LEU A 160 -9.71 -6.67 -17.41
N ASP A 161 -10.61 -7.62 -17.33
CA ASP A 161 -12.06 -7.36 -17.35
C ASP A 161 -12.49 -6.52 -16.14
N ARG A 162 -12.04 -6.91 -14.95
CA ARG A 162 -12.34 -6.22 -13.68
C ARG A 162 -11.95 -4.76 -13.72
N PHE A 163 -10.78 -4.44 -14.29
CA PHE A 163 -10.25 -3.08 -14.39
C PHE A 163 -10.59 -2.38 -15.71
N ARG A 164 -11.43 -3.00 -16.56
CA ARG A 164 -11.81 -2.48 -17.89
C ARG A 164 -10.62 -2.23 -18.80
N LEU A 165 -9.60 -3.05 -18.68
CA LEU A 165 -8.40 -3.04 -19.52
C LEU A 165 -8.41 -4.10 -20.63
N ALA A 166 -9.44 -4.96 -20.68
CA ALA A 166 -9.55 -6.05 -21.67
C ALA A 166 -9.42 -5.57 -23.13
N PRO A 167 -10.00 -4.42 -23.54
CA PRO A 167 -9.81 -3.91 -24.90
C PRO A 167 -8.36 -3.55 -25.26
N LEU A 168 -7.50 -3.35 -24.24
CA LEU A 168 -6.11 -2.93 -24.35
C LEU A 168 -5.13 -4.09 -24.10
N ARG A 169 -5.63 -5.32 -24.02
CA ARG A 169 -4.91 -6.54 -23.64
C ARG A 169 -3.58 -6.71 -24.39
N ASP A 170 -3.61 -6.50 -25.69
CA ASP A 170 -2.49 -6.73 -26.59
C ASP A 170 -1.75 -5.42 -26.96
N ASP A 171 -2.20 -4.28 -26.44
CA ASP A 171 -1.52 -2.99 -26.59
C ASP A 171 -0.27 -2.93 -25.70
N PHE A 172 0.73 -2.15 -26.11
CA PHE A 172 1.89 -1.90 -25.28
C PHE A 172 1.52 -1.02 -24.06
N ALA A 173 1.98 -1.40 -22.88
CA ALA A 173 1.70 -0.64 -21.66
C ALA A 173 2.20 0.81 -21.71
N GLY A 174 3.16 1.11 -22.57
CA GLY A 174 3.66 2.46 -22.82
C GLY A 174 2.62 3.40 -23.47
N THR A 175 1.62 2.86 -24.20
CA THR A 175 0.56 3.65 -24.87
C THR A 175 -0.60 4.00 -23.94
N LEU A 176 -0.67 3.38 -22.77
CA LEU A 176 -1.72 3.60 -21.80
C LEU A 176 -1.70 5.05 -21.25
N SER A 177 -2.87 5.60 -20.98
CA SER A 177 -3.00 6.83 -20.19
C SER A 177 -2.43 6.66 -18.78
N GLY A 178 -2.12 7.76 -18.09
CA GLY A 178 -1.61 7.72 -16.72
C GLY A 178 -2.48 6.89 -15.78
N GLY A 179 -3.78 7.02 -15.91
CA GLY A 179 -4.71 6.27 -15.09
C GLY A 179 -4.88 4.81 -15.46
N GLN A 180 -4.87 4.48 -16.74
CA GLN A 180 -4.85 3.08 -17.17
C GLN A 180 -3.60 2.36 -16.65
N ARG A 181 -2.45 3.07 -16.62
CA ARG A 181 -1.22 2.55 -16.00
C ARG A 181 -1.39 2.26 -14.51
N LYS A 182 -2.06 3.15 -13.75
CA LYS A 182 -2.36 2.91 -12.32
C LYS A 182 -3.27 1.68 -12.11
N LEU A 183 -4.30 1.51 -12.95
CA LEU A 183 -5.14 0.32 -12.93
C LEU A 183 -4.35 -0.95 -13.28
N LEU A 184 -3.46 -0.88 -14.27
CA LEU A 184 -2.56 -1.99 -14.61
C LEU A 184 -1.62 -2.35 -13.45
N GLU A 185 -1.09 -1.36 -12.73
CA GLU A 185 -0.26 -1.62 -11.53
C GLU A 185 -1.03 -2.35 -10.44
N LEU A 186 -2.26 -1.90 -10.15
CA LEU A 186 -3.12 -2.57 -9.19
C LEU A 186 -3.44 -4.01 -9.63
N ALA A 187 -3.76 -4.21 -10.91
CA ALA A 187 -3.98 -5.53 -11.48
C ALA A 187 -2.74 -6.43 -11.36
N ARG A 188 -1.54 -5.89 -11.63
CA ARG A 188 -0.26 -6.61 -11.44
C ARG A 188 -0.04 -7.03 -9.98
N ALA A 189 -0.31 -6.14 -9.04
CA ALA A 189 -0.23 -6.48 -7.61
C ALA A 189 -1.19 -7.63 -7.26
N LEU A 190 -2.41 -7.63 -7.80
CA LEU A 190 -3.42 -8.67 -7.57
C LEU A 190 -3.10 -10.01 -8.24
N MET A 191 -2.27 -10.02 -9.28
CA MET A 191 -1.77 -11.28 -9.88
C MET A 191 -1.04 -12.14 -8.84
N THR A 192 -0.36 -11.52 -7.89
CA THR A 192 0.38 -12.24 -6.83
C THR A 192 -0.51 -12.87 -5.76
N ARG A 193 -1.85 -12.66 -5.79
CA ARG A 193 -2.82 -13.07 -4.77
C ARG A 193 -2.43 -12.56 -3.38
N PRO A 194 -2.31 -11.24 -3.19
CA PRO A 194 -1.88 -10.68 -1.94
C PRO A 194 -2.90 -10.90 -0.81
N VAL A 195 -2.43 -10.98 0.42
CA VAL A 195 -3.25 -10.91 1.64
C VAL A 195 -3.38 -9.45 2.09
N MET A 196 -2.34 -8.64 1.81
CA MET A 196 -2.29 -7.22 2.12
C MET A 196 -1.64 -6.42 0.99
N LEU A 197 -2.24 -5.28 0.65
CA LEU A 197 -1.66 -4.29 -0.25
C LEU A 197 -1.17 -3.07 0.54
N LEU A 198 0.06 -2.64 0.24
CA LEU A 198 0.59 -1.34 0.61
C LEU A 198 0.54 -0.44 -0.63
N LEU A 199 -0.25 0.64 -0.58
CA LEU A 199 -0.41 1.58 -1.68
C LEU A 199 0.25 2.91 -1.30
N ASP A 200 1.22 3.34 -2.08
CA ASP A 200 1.97 4.58 -1.84
C ASP A 200 1.48 5.66 -2.79
N GLU A 201 0.70 6.62 -2.25
CA GLU A 201 0.05 7.72 -2.98
C GLU A 201 -0.66 7.25 -4.26
N PRO A 202 -1.63 6.33 -4.15
CA PRO A 202 -2.25 5.73 -5.33
C PRO A 202 -3.01 6.74 -6.19
N MET A 203 -3.44 7.88 -5.63
CA MET A 203 -4.17 8.93 -6.34
C MET A 203 -3.27 9.99 -6.97
N ALA A 204 -1.95 9.98 -6.71
CA ALA A 204 -1.04 10.98 -7.25
C ALA A 204 -1.05 11.02 -8.79
N GLY A 205 -1.30 12.20 -9.35
CA GLY A 205 -1.32 12.42 -10.81
C GLY A 205 -2.50 11.80 -11.55
N VAL A 206 -3.56 11.42 -10.83
CA VAL A 206 -4.79 10.85 -11.39
C VAL A 206 -5.88 11.92 -11.47
N ASN A 207 -6.62 11.97 -12.59
CA ASN A 207 -7.75 12.88 -12.69
C ASN A 207 -8.92 12.44 -11.76
N PRO A 208 -9.82 13.36 -11.35
CA PRO A 208 -10.86 13.06 -10.35
C PRO A 208 -11.78 11.89 -10.72
N ALA A 209 -12.17 11.75 -11.99
CA ALA A 209 -13.08 10.67 -12.40
C ALA A 209 -12.44 9.28 -12.24
N LEU A 210 -11.16 9.18 -12.56
CA LEU A 210 -10.40 7.95 -12.43
C LEU A 210 -10.03 7.66 -10.97
N ALA A 211 -9.74 8.71 -10.16
CA ALA A 211 -9.54 8.57 -8.73
C ALA A 211 -10.76 7.91 -8.06
N GLN A 212 -11.96 8.38 -8.38
CA GLN A 212 -13.20 7.76 -7.90
C GLN A 212 -13.34 6.29 -8.32
N SER A 213 -12.99 5.96 -9.57
CA SER A 213 -12.99 4.57 -10.04
C SER A 213 -12.00 3.71 -9.25
N LEU A 214 -10.77 4.21 -9.02
CA LEU A 214 -9.73 3.50 -8.28
C LEU A 214 -10.13 3.29 -6.81
N LEU A 215 -10.71 4.31 -6.16
CA LEU A 215 -11.27 4.21 -4.81
C LEU A 215 -12.35 3.13 -4.73
N GLY A 216 -13.27 3.10 -5.72
CA GLY A 216 -14.29 2.07 -5.82
C GLY A 216 -13.70 0.65 -5.98
N HIS A 217 -12.58 0.50 -6.70
CA HIS A 217 -11.88 -0.79 -6.79
C HIS A 217 -11.24 -1.19 -5.45
N ILE A 218 -10.57 -0.26 -4.76
CA ILE A 218 -9.93 -0.50 -3.46
C ILE A 218 -10.99 -0.91 -2.41
N THR A 219 -12.12 -0.21 -2.36
CA THR A 219 -13.21 -0.55 -1.43
C THR A 219 -13.77 -1.95 -1.70
N ARG A 220 -14.00 -2.31 -2.97
CA ARG A 220 -14.46 -3.67 -3.31
C ARG A 220 -13.45 -4.75 -2.94
N LEU A 221 -12.15 -4.48 -3.11
CA LEU A 221 -11.10 -5.42 -2.70
C LEU A 221 -11.14 -5.67 -1.19
N ARG A 222 -11.35 -4.62 -0.37
CA ARG A 222 -11.56 -4.74 1.07
C ARG A 222 -12.80 -5.58 1.38
N ASP A 223 -13.93 -5.32 0.69
CA ASP A 223 -15.17 -6.05 0.89
C ASP A 223 -15.04 -7.55 0.52
N GLU A 224 -14.10 -7.89 -0.36
CA GLU A 224 -13.68 -9.26 -0.69
C GLU A 224 -12.69 -9.87 0.33
N GLY A 225 -12.34 -9.13 1.40
CA GLY A 225 -11.47 -9.61 2.48
C GLY A 225 -10.00 -9.20 2.35
N LEU A 226 -9.60 -8.45 1.31
CA LEU A 226 -8.24 -7.96 1.17
C LEU A 226 -7.96 -6.85 2.18
N THR A 227 -6.83 -6.94 2.87
CA THR A 227 -6.35 -5.85 3.73
C THR A 227 -5.61 -4.81 2.89
N VAL A 228 -5.90 -3.53 3.14
CA VAL A 228 -5.22 -2.43 2.45
C VAL A 228 -4.65 -1.45 3.46
N CYS A 229 -3.38 -1.08 3.28
CA CYS A 229 -2.81 0.08 3.96
C CYS A 229 -2.27 1.05 2.90
N PHE A 230 -2.66 2.31 2.97
CA PHE A 230 -2.23 3.27 1.97
C PHE A 230 -1.71 4.56 2.62
N VAL A 231 -0.78 5.21 1.91
CA VAL A 231 -0.30 6.56 2.24
C VAL A 231 -1.00 7.54 1.31
N GLU A 232 -1.61 8.58 1.87
CA GLU A 232 -2.21 9.68 1.13
C GLU A 232 -2.12 10.98 1.92
N HIS A 233 -2.20 12.07 1.19
CA HIS A 233 -2.23 13.43 1.75
C HIS A 233 -3.56 14.14 1.46
N ASP A 234 -4.40 13.60 0.59
CA ASP A 234 -5.75 14.08 0.33
C ASP A 234 -6.70 13.56 1.41
N MET A 235 -7.15 14.48 2.27
CA MET A 235 -8.02 14.14 3.40
C MET A 235 -9.39 13.68 2.97
N ASP A 236 -9.93 14.13 1.83
CA ASP A 236 -11.22 13.68 1.32
C ASP A 236 -11.15 12.20 0.93
N VAL A 237 -10.05 11.79 0.32
CA VAL A 237 -9.77 10.37 0.02
C VAL A 237 -9.65 9.57 1.31
N VAL A 238 -8.84 10.04 2.26
CA VAL A 238 -8.62 9.36 3.54
C VAL A 238 -9.94 9.15 4.29
N MET A 239 -10.72 10.23 4.44
CA MET A 239 -12.00 10.18 5.16
C MET A 239 -13.07 9.38 4.44
N GLY A 240 -12.98 9.30 3.10
CA GLY A 240 -13.99 8.65 2.26
C GLY A 240 -13.94 7.13 2.24
N ILE A 241 -12.75 6.51 2.38
CA ILE A 241 -12.61 5.06 2.21
C ILE A 241 -11.97 4.33 3.38
N SER A 242 -11.32 5.04 4.33
CA SER A 242 -10.60 4.39 5.42
C SER A 242 -11.55 3.87 6.50
N ASP A 243 -11.26 2.70 7.02
CA ASP A 243 -11.88 2.16 8.23
C ASP A 243 -11.10 2.61 9.49
N TRP A 244 -9.80 2.86 9.32
CA TRP A 244 -8.89 3.33 10.37
C TRP A 244 -7.82 4.26 9.80
N VAL A 245 -7.40 5.24 10.59
CA VAL A 245 -6.36 6.19 10.21
C VAL A 245 -5.26 6.18 11.26
N ALA A 246 -4.02 6.07 10.84
CA ALA A 246 -2.82 6.22 11.64
C ALA A 246 -2.08 7.48 11.21
N VAL A 247 -1.72 8.35 12.15
CA VAL A 247 -1.07 9.64 11.88
C VAL A 247 0.35 9.61 12.37
N MET A 248 1.30 9.88 11.46
CA MET A 248 2.71 10.00 11.78
C MET A 248 3.17 11.46 11.76
N ALA A 249 4.01 11.82 12.73
CA ALA A 249 4.78 13.05 12.76
C ALA A 249 6.17 12.77 13.37
N ASP A 250 7.22 13.33 12.79
CA ASP A 250 8.63 13.20 13.26
C ASP A 250 9.04 11.75 13.54
N GLY A 251 8.65 10.86 12.64
CA GLY A 251 8.93 9.43 12.72
C GLY A 251 8.10 8.65 13.72
N ARG A 252 7.15 9.27 14.41
CA ARG A 252 6.33 8.67 15.48
C ARG A 252 4.87 8.57 15.09
N LEU A 253 4.16 7.63 15.68
CA LEU A 253 2.71 7.57 15.65
C LEU A 253 2.17 8.56 16.70
N VAL A 254 1.47 9.61 16.27
CA VAL A 254 0.96 10.66 17.15
C VAL A 254 -0.53 10.56 17.44
N ALA A 255 -1.28 9.94 16.52
CA ALA A 255 -2.70 9.65 16.70
C ALA A 255 -3.10 8.44 15.87
N GLU A 256 -4.12 7.69 16.30
CA GLU A 256 -4.83 6.76 15.44
C GLU A 256 -6.28 6.60 15.88
N GLY A 257 -7.15 6.26 14.94
CA GLY A 257 -8.57 6.10 15.21
C GLY A 257 -9.43 6.00 13.94
N PRO A 258 -10.74 5.84 14.10
CA PRO A 258 -11.67 5.98 12.99
C PRO A 258 -11.57 7.37 12.33
N PRO A 259 -11.81 7.51 11.02
CA PRO A 259 -11.61 8.77 10.30
C PRO A 259 -12.25 9.98 10.98
N HIS A 260 -13.51 9.86 11.44
CA HIS A 260 -14.25 10.96 12.05
C HIS A 260 -13.64 11.50 13.36
N THR A 261 -12.76 10.75 14.03
CA THR A 261 -12.06 11.17 15.26
C THR A 261 -10.77 11.92 14.95
N ILE A 262 -10.13 11.63 13.84
CA ILE A 262 -8.82 12.17 13.46
C ILE A 262 -8.89 13.66 13.13
N GLY A 263 -9.90 14.10 12.38
CA GLY A 263 -10.04 15.50 11.98
C GLY A 263 -10.24 16.50 13.15
N ARG A 264 -10.55 16.00 14.36
CA ARG A 264 -10.75 16.80 15.59
C ARG A 264 -9.64 16.60 16.62
N ASN A 265 -8.64 15.78 16.32
CA ASN A 265 -7.56 15.47 17.26
C ASN A 265 -6.54 16.61 17.27
N ALA A 266 -6.30 17.22 18.45
CA ALA A 266 -5.38 18.35 18.62
C ALA A 266 -3.97 18.01 18.16
N ALA A 267 -3.44 16.81 18.49
CA ALA A 267 -2.11 16.38 18.07
C ALA A 267 -1.97 16.27 16.54
N VAL A 268 -3.07 15.95 15.84
CA VAL A 268 -3.09 15.93 14.37
C VAL A 268 -3.05 17.35 13.82
N VAL A 269 -3.88 18.24 14.36
CA VAL A 269 -3.91 19.65 13.96
C VAL A 269 -2.52 20.28 14.16
N ASP A 270 -1.91 20.07 15.32
CA ASP A 270 -0.57 20.59 15.64
C ASP A 270 0.52 20.03 14.71
N ALA A 271 0.46 18.73 14.38
CA ALA A 271 1.41 18.11 13.46
C ALA A 271 1.35 18.70 12.03
N TYR A 272 0.19 19.16 11.59
CA TYR A 272 0.01 19.79 10.28
C TYR A 272 0.22 21.31 10.30
N LEU A 273 -0.09 22.00 11.40
CA LEU A 273 0.06 23.46 11.54
C LEU A 273 1.46 23.85 11.98
N GLY A 274 2.12 23.06 12.86
CA GLY A 274 3.44 23.36 13.39
C GLY A 274 4.54 23.53 12.34
N ARG A 275 4.38 22.91 11.17
CA ARG A 275 5.33 23.04 10.04
C ARG A 275 5.09 24.25 9.12
N ARG A 276 3.94 24.91 9.20
CA ARG A 276 3.70 26.14 8.42
C ARG A 276 4.53 27.33 8.92
N HIS A 277 5.09 27.25 10.13
CA HIS A 277 5.94 28.30 10.69
C HIS A 277 7.43 28.13 10.39
N ASP A 278 7.86 26.97 9.87
CA ASP A 278 9.28 26.70 9.60
C ASP A 278 9.67 26.79 8.10
N GLU A 279 8.75 27.10 7.19
CA GLU A 279 9.09 27.50 5.83
C GLU A 279 9.43 29.00 5.84
N PRO A 280 10.70 29.43 5.63
CA PRO A 280 11.00 30.83 5.46
C PRO A 280 10.29 31.34 4.21
N ASP A 281 9.56 32.44 4.35
CA ASP A 281 8.97 33.21 3.26
C ASP A 281 10.02 33.50 2.17
N ALA A 282 10.07 32.66 1.15
CA ALA A 282 10.84 32.92 -0.07
C ALA A 282 10.04 33.82 -1.02
N ALA A 283 9.55 34.93 -0.49
CA ALA A 283 8.90 35.98 -1.27
C ALA A 283 9.32 37.34 -0.71
N GLY A 284 10.47 37.82 -1.15
CA GLY A 284 10.86 39.19 -0.79
C GLY A 284 12.30 39.52 -1.15
N GLU A 285 12.65 39.56 -2.41
CA GLU A 285 13.70 40.41 -2.95
C GLU A 285 13.57 40.48 -4.48
N GLN A 286 12.64 41.30 -4.93
CA GLN A 286 12.83 42.05 -6.17
C GLN A 286 12.79 43.53 -5.74
N GLY A 287 13.93 43.94 -5.20
CA GLY A 287 14.26 45.36 -4.99
C GLY A 287 14.64 45.99 -6.33
N GLU A 288 14.10 47.11 -6.50
CA GLU A 288 14.44 48.16 -7.44
C GLU A 288 15.96 48.37 -7.52
N GLU A 289 16.47 48.42 -8.78
CA GLU A 289 17.59 49.32 -9.12
C GLU A 289 17.45 49.69 -10.60
N GLU A 290 17.21 50.98 -10.77
CA GLU A 290 17.50 51.96 -11.84
C GLU A 290 17.93 51.47 -13.27
#